data_d90ee6c420cfaf22c70676c43fa7913f
#
_entry.id   d90ee6c420cfaf22c70676c43fa7913f
#
_cell.length_a   1.000
_cell.length_b   1.000
_cell.length_c   1.000
_cell.angle_alpha   90.00
_cell.angle_beta   90.00
_cell.angle_gamma   90.00
#
_symmetry.space_group_name_H-M   'P 1'
#
loop_
_entity.id
_entity.type
_entity.pdbx_description
1 polymer ?
#
loop_
_entity_poly.entity_id
_entity_poly.type
_entity_poly.pdbx_seq_one_letter_code
_entity_poly.pdbx_strand_id
1 'polypeptide(L)'
;MDLAYYYELWRGMMLSADPAVADAVAWWQEFYVKFYMAFIEADRWKQYLDGIGTTLTATALALVLGVVLGILVALVRTAHDQQRADRRRNPVLGLFNGVCKVYVTVIRGTPMMVQLLIWSSVVFVSSRNFTQIGILGLGINSGAYVAESIRGGLMAVDGGQMEAGRSLGLNYFDTMRFIVIPQAIKAILPALGNEFIILLKDTSLITVIGGKELLHAAQGIMGRTYEAMFPLIGIACMYLVLVMIFTWLLGKLERRLRQSDRR
;
A
#
# COMPACT_ATOMS: atom_id res chain seq x y z
N MET A 1 -32.24 -26.34 7.51
CA MET A 1 -32.77 -25.62 6.36
C MET A 1 -31.63 -25.51 5.34
N ASP A 2 -31.75 -26.15 4.20
CA ASP A 2 -30.63 -26.25 3.25
C ASP A 2 -30.59 -24.98 2.39
N LEU A 3 -29.59 -24.12 2.64
CA LEU A 3 -29.37 -22.85 1.94
C LEU A 3 -29.17 -23.06 0.43
N ALA A 4 -28.53 -24.18 0.05
CA ALA A 4 -28.30 -24.52 -1.35
C ALA A 4 -29.61 -24.85 -2.09
N TYR A 5 -30.58 -25.48 -1.42
CA TYR A 5 -31.89 -25.78 -2.00
C TYR A 5 -32.63 -24.50 -2.43
N TYR A 6 -32.69 -23.49 -1.56
CA TYR A 6 -33.36 -22.23 -1.89
C TYR A 6 -32.65 -21.45 -2.99
N TYR A 7 -31.31 -21.54 -3.02
CA TYR A 7 -30.50 -20.95 -4.08
C TYR A 7 -30.86 -21.55 -5.44
N GLU A 8 -30.83 -22.88 -5.57
CA GLU A 8 -31.16 -23.55 -6.83
C GLU A 8 -32.60 -23.30 -7.28
N LEU A 9 -33.55 -23.32 -6.32
CA LEU A 9 -34.94 -23.03 -6.59
C LEU A 9 -35.15 -21.64 -7.16
N TRP A 10 -34.65 -20.62 -6.47
CA TRP A 10 -34.87 -19.21 -6.87
C TRP A 10 -34.04 -18.83 -8.09
N ARG A 11 -32.83 -19.37 -8.23
CA ARG A 11 -32.05 -19.21 -9.44
C ARG A 11 -32.78 -19.81 -10.67
N GLY A 12 -33.35 -20.99 -10.53
CA GLY A 12 -34.15 -21.60 -11.57
C GLY A 12 -35.36 -20.74 -12.00
N MET A 13 -36.03 -20.09 -11.02
CA MET A 13 -37.12 -19.14 -11.32
C MET A 13 -36.59 -17.89 -12.05
N MET A 14 -35.49 -17.29 -11.64
CA MET A 14 -34.87 -16.10 -12.27
C MET A 14 -34.44 -16.39 -13.73
N LEU A 15 -33.98 -17.61 -14.01
CA LEU A 15 -33.53 -18.03 -15.33
C LEU A 15 -34.65 -18.65 -16.18
N SER A 16 -35.91 -18.64 -15.72
CA SER A 16 -37.04 -19.20 -16.44
C SER A 16 -37.26 -18.48 -17.77
N ALA A 17 -37.52 -19.24 -18.80
CA ALA A 17 -37.93 -18.72 -20.11
C ALA A 17 -39.34 -18.10 -20.07
N ASP A 18 -40.14 -18.39 -19.04
CA ASP A 18 -41.45 -17.78 -18.81
C ASP A 18 -41.32 -16.47 -18.05
N PRO A 19 -41.59 -15.32 -18.66
CA PRO A 19 -41.49 -14.02 -17.99
C PRO A 19 -42.33 -13.91 -16.70
N ALA A 20 -43.49 -14.56 -16.67
CA ALA A 20 -44.38 -14.53 -15.51
C ALA A 20 -43.74 -15.20 -14.28
N VAL A 21 -42.92 -16.23 -14.50
CA VAL A 21 -42.15 -16.91 -13.43
C VAL A 21 -40.95 -16.08 -13.02
N ALA A 22 -40.24 -15.49 -13.97
CA ALA A 22 -39.10 -14.63 -13.69
C ALA A 22 -39.49 -13.36 -12.92
N ASP A 23 -40.59 -12.71 -13.33
CA ASP A 23 -41.12 -11.50 -12.68
C ASP A 23 -41.75 -11.76 -11.31
N ALA A 24 -42.07 -13.01 -11.00
CA ALA A 24 -42.58 -13.39 -9.67
C ALA A 24 -41.51 -13.48 -8.58
N VAL A 25 -40.22 -13.39 -8.97
CA VAL A 25 -39.13 -13.42 -7.99
C VAL A 25 -39.08 -12.11 -7.20
N ALA A 26 -39.26 -12.20 -5.88
CA ALA A 26 -39.19 -11.04 -5.01
C ALA A 26 -37.76 -10.50 -4.93
N TRP A 27 -37.57 -9.18 -4.79
CA TRP A 27 -36.27 -8.51 -4.73
C TRP A 27 -35.29 -9.12 -3.69
N TRP A 28 -35.80 -9.62 -2.56
CA TRP A 28 -34.96 -10.25 -1.52
C TRP A 28 -34.48 -11.66 -1.92
N GLN A 29 -35.22 -12.38 -2.77
CA GLN A 29 -34.82 -13.66 -3.35
C GLN A 29 -33.71 -13.45 -4.38
N GLU A 30 -33.87 -12.44 -5.24
CA GLU A 30 -32.83 -12.02 -6.17
C GLU A 30 -31.55 -11.60 -5.43
N PHE A 31 -31.68 -10.80 -4.37
CA PHE A 31 -30.57 -10.40 -3.53
C PHE A 31 -29.85 -11.63 -2.96
N TYR A 32 -30.58 -12.60 -2.41
CA TYR A 32 -30.02 -13.82 -1.85
C TYR A 32 -29.29 -14.63 -2.90
N VAL A 33 -29.89 -14.86 -4.08
CA VAL A 33 -29.25 -15.60 -5.19
C VAL A 33 -27.94 -14.96 -5.61
N LYS A 34 -27.94 -13.65 -5.81
CA LYS A 34 -26.74 -12.91 -6.22
C LYS A 34 -25.66 -12.92 -5.13
N PHE A 35 -26.05 -12.78 -3.87
CA PHE A 35 -25.12 -12.92 -2.73
C PHE A 35 -24.50 -14.33 -2.68
N TYR A 36 -25.34 -15.36 -2.76
CA TYR A 36 -24.89 -16.76 -2.74
C TYR A 36 -23.92 -17.05 -3.90
N MET A 37 -24.27 -16.59 -5.11
CA MET A 37 -23.41 -16.68 -6.29
C MET A 37 -22.06 -15.98 -6.08
N ALA A 38 -22.04 -14.81 -5.48
CA ALA A 38 -20.82 -14.03 -5.32
C ALA A 38 -19.84 -14.62 -4.31
N PHE A 39 -20.36 -15.22 -3.23
CA PHE A 39 -19.51 -15.59 -2.09
C PHE A 39 -19.48 -17.08 -1.77
N ILE A 40 -20.56 -17.81 -1.96
CA ILE A 40 -20.72 -19.18 -1.43
C ILE A 40 -20.57 -20.24 -2.53
N GLU A 41 -21.23 -20.05 -3.68
CA GLU A 41 -21.19 -20.99 -4.79
C GLU A 41 -19.75 -21.31 -5.19
N ALA A 42 -19.46 -22.60 -5.38
CA ALA A 42 -18.14 -23.11 -5.74
C ALA A 42 -16.99 -22.62 -4.81
N ASP A 43 -17.29 -22.41 -3.52
CA ASP A 43 -16.31 -21.95 -2.52
C ASP A 43 -15.62 -20.63 -2.87
N ARG A 44 -16.31 -19.72 -3.54
CA ARG A 44 -15.72 -18.44 -4.01
C ARG A 44 -15.14 -17.58 -2.89
N TRP A 45 -15.63 -17.73 -1.66
CA TRP A 45 -15.06 -17.05 -0.49
C TRP A 45 -13.57 -17.36 -0.28
N LYS A 46 -13.09 -18.56 -0.70
CA LYS A 46 -11.66 -18.93 -0.64
C LYS A 46 -10.82 -18.05 -1.57
N GLN A 47 -11.36 -17.69 -2.74
CA GLN A 47 -10.67 -16.82 -3.70
C GLN A 47 -10.45 -15.40 -3.13
N TYR A 48 -11.42 -14.89 -2.36
CA TYR A 48 -11.24 -13.62 -1.66
C TYR A 48 -10.19 -13.72 -0.55
N LEU A 49 -10.16 -14.83 0.23
CA LEU A 49 -9.13 -15.03 1.26
C LEU A 49 -7.73 -15.12 0.66
N ASP A 50 -7.57 -15.85 -0.45
CA ASP A 50 -6.31 -15.91 -1.20
C ASP A 50 -5.92 -14.52 -1.72
N GLY A 51 -6.89 -13.76 -2.23
CA GLY A 51 -6.72 -12.39 -2.64
C GLY A 51 -6.24 -11.48 -1.50
N ILE A 52 -6.86 -11.57 -0.30
CA ILE A 52 -6.42 -10.85 0.90
C ILE A 52 -4.97 -11.22 1.25
N GLY A 53 -4.63 -12.51 1.26
CA GLY A 53 -3.28 -13.00 1.52
C GLY A 53 -2.26 -12.39 0.56
N THR A 54 -2.57 -12.35 -0.73
CA THR A 54 -1.70 -11.75 -1.75
C THR A 54 -1.60 -10.23 -1.58
N THR A 55 -2.70 -9.54 -1.32
CA THR A 55 -2.73 -8.10 -1.01
C THR A 55 -1.82 -7.76 0.16
N LEU A 56 -1.94 -8.47 1.29
CA LEU A 56 -1.11 -8.23 2.48
C LEU A 56 0.37 -8.50 2.22
N THR A 57 0.67 -9.61 1.53
CA THR A 57 2.05 -9.96 1.16
C THR A 57 2.65 -8.92 0.21
N ALA A 58 1.91 -8.51 -0.81
CA ALA A 58 2.35 -7.49 -1.75
C ALA A 58 2.61 -6.15 -1.04
N THR A 59 1.70 -5.74 -0.15
CA THR A 59 1.86 -4.52 0.66
C THR A 59 3.12 -4.57 1.51
N ALA A 60 3.34 -5.68 2.24
CA ALA A 60 4.50 -5.84 3.12
C ALA A 60 5.83 -5.81 2.33
N LEU A 61 5.90 -6.55 1.22
CA LEU A 61 7.11 -6.59 0.38
C LEU A 61 7.38 -5.25 -0.30
N ALA A 62 6.34 -4.57 -0.80
CA ALA A 62 6.47 -3.24 -1.39
C ALA A 62 6.95 -2.21 -0.35
N LEU A 63 6.40 -2.25 0.88
CA LEU A 63 6.86 -1.36 1.96
C LEU A 63 8.32 -1.63 2.34
N VAL A 64 8.72 -2.89 2.50
CA VAL A 64 10.13 -3.24 2.81
C VAL A 64 11.06 -2.70 1.74
N LEU A 65 10.76 -2.91 0.46
CA LEU A 65 11.53 -2.35 -0.65
C LEU A 65 11.54 -0.82 -0.61
N GLY A 66 10.38 -0.21 -0.37
CA GLY A 66 10.21 1.24 -0.24
C GLY A 66 11.04 1.82 0.90
N VAL A 67 11.05 1.18 2.07
CA VAL A 67 11.86 1.60 3.22
C VAL A 67 13.36 1.52 2.91
N VAL A 68 13.82 0.43 2.31
CA VAL A 68 15.24 0.29 1.92
C VAL A 68 15.66 1.38 0.95
N LEU A 69 14.89 1.59 -0.14
CA LEU A 69 15.17 2.64 -1.13
C LEU A 69 15.06 4.04 -0.50
N GLY A 70 14.03 4.26 0.32
CA GLY A 70 13.80 5.52 1.00
C GLY A 70 14.93 5.91 1.94
N ILE A 71 15.47 4.96 2.72
CA ILE A 71 16.63 5.18 3.58
C ILE A 71 17.85 5.57 2.73
N LEU A 72 18.15 4.82 1.66
CA LEU A 72 19.30 5.11 0.79
C LEU A 72 19.22 6.51 0.20
N VAL A 73 18.05 6.89 -0.33
CA VAL A 73 17.81 8.23 -0.89
C VAL A 73 17.91 9.31 0.17
N ALA A 74 17.31 9.09 1.34
CA ALA A 74 17.36 10.05 2.45
C ALA A 74 18.79 10.27 2.95
N LEU A 75 19.60 9.21 3.09
CA LEU A 75 21.01 9.30 3.48
C LEU A 75 21.81 10.17 2.51
N VAL A 76 21.69 9.92 1.21
CA VAL A 76 22.41 10.71 0.17
C VAL A 76 22.01 12.19 0.25
N ARG A 77 20.70 12.46 0.35
CA ARG A 77 20.18 13.85 0.39
C ARG A 77 20.58 14.57 1.66
N THR A 78 20.46 13.92 2.82
CA THR A 78 20.85 14.51 4.12
C THR A 78 22.37 14.76 4.18
N ALA A 79 23.20 13.83 3.69
CA ALA A 79 24.65 14.01 3.63
C ALA A 79 25.03 15.19 2.71
N HIS A 80 24.34 15.35 1.58
CA HIS A 80 24.57 16.49 0.68
C HIS A 80 24.15 17.83 1.31
N ASP A 81 23.01 17.87 2.00
CA ASP A 81 22.51 19.09 2.65
C ASP A 81 23.45 19.50 3.79
N GLN A 82 24.02 18.55 4.54
CA GLN A 82 25.04 18.82 5.56
C GLN A 82 26.34 19.40 4.98
N GLN A 83 26.86 18.82 3.89
CA GLN A 83 28.05 19.36 3.23
C GLN A 83 27.83 20.80 2.70
N ARG A 84 26.63 21.09 2.26
CA ARG A 84 26.26 22.42 1.80
C ARG A 84 26.25 23.43 2.96
N ALA A 85 25.78 23.02 4.13
CA ALA A 85 25.81 23.81 5.36
C ALA A 85 27.26 24.07 5.83
N ASP A 86 28.15 23.07 5.76
CA ASP A 86 29.56 23.17 6.16
C ASP A 86 30.45 23.82 5.07
N ARG A 87 29.85 24.35 3.99
CA ARG A 87 30.54 24.92 2.81
C ARG A 87 31.54 23.98 2.13
N ARG A 88 31.50 22.70 2.39
CA ARG A 88 32.28 21.67 1.70
C ARG A 88 31.55 21.25 0.42
N ARG A 89 32.29 21.04 -0.69
CA ARG A 89 31.71 20.59 -1.94
C ARG A 89 32.38 19.29 -2.40
N ASN A 90 31.57 18.23 -2.38
CA ASN A 90 31.96 16.97 -3.00
C ASN A 90 31.13 16.80 -4.29
N PRO A 91 31.74 16.89 -5.49
CA PRO A 91 31.00 16.80 -6.75
C PRO A 91 30.33 15.44 -6.96
N VAL A 92 30.93 14.36 -6.48
CA VAL A 92 30.37 13.00 -6.57
C VAL A 92 29.06 12.90 -5.76
N LEU A 93 29.05 13.38 -4.52
CA LEU A 93 27.85 13.42 -3.72
C LEU A 93 26.78 14.34 -4.33
N GLY A 94 27.20 15.44 -4.95
CA GLY A 94 26.30 16.32 -5.72
C GLY A 94 25.62 15.61 -6.87
N LEU A 95 26.35 14.76 -7.62
CA LEU A 95 25.80 13.95 -8.70
C LEU A 95 24.76 12.96 -8.18
N PHE A 96 25.10 12.19 -7.13
CA PHE A 96 24.15 11.24 -6.52
C PHE A 96 22.91 11.93 -5.98
N ASN A 97 23.05 13.10 -5.33
CA ASN A 97 21.91 13.88 -4.88
C ASN A 97 21.06 14.38 -6.06
N GLY A 98 21.67 14.73 -7.20
CA GLY A 98 20.95 15.06 -8.43
C GLY A 98 20.08 13.90 -8.91
N VAL A 99 20.64 12.69 -9.00
CA VAL A 99 19.91 11.46 -9.35
C VAL A 99 18.75 11.20 -8.37
N CYS A 100 19.00 11.31 -7.06
CA CYS A 100 17.96 11.13 -6.03
C CYS A 100 16.83 12.17 -6.18
N LYS A 101 17.16 13.41 -6.50
CA LYS A 101 16.15 14.46 -6.76
C LYS A 101 15.29 14.13 -7.98
N VAL A 102 15.91 13.73 -9.09
CA VAL A 102 15.19 13.32 -10.31
C VAL A 102 14.28 12.14 -10.00
N TYR A 103 14.79 11.11 -9.33
CA TYR A 103 13.99 9.96 -8.91
C TYR A 103 12.75 10.39 -8.12
N VAL A 104 12.92 11.14 -7.03
CA VAL A 104 11.80 11.57 -6.17
C VAL A 104 10.82 12.45 -6.96
N THR A 105 11.32 13.37 -7.79
CA THR A 105 10.47 14.28 -8.58
C THR A 105 9.65 13.52 -9.62
N VAL A 106 10.27 12.60 -10.37
CA VAL A 106 9.60 11.83 -11.43
C VAL A 106 8.57 10.88 -10.82
N ILE A 107 8.98 10.11 -9.80
CA ILE A 107 8.10 9.10 -9.19
C ILE A 107 6.90 9.74 -8.51
N ARG A 108 7.08 10.84 -7.77
CA ARG A 108 5.97 11.53 -7.10
C ARG A 108 5.17 12.45 -8.04
N GLY A 109 5.74 12.82 -9.18
CA GLY A 109 5.10 13.67 -10.17
C GLY A 109 4.32 12.93 -11.25
N THR A 110 4.35 11.59 -11.27
CA THR A 110 3.63 10.77 -12.27
C THR A 110 2.63 9.83 -11.61
N PRO A 111 1.48 9.54 -12.27
CA PRO A 111 0.47 8.64 -11.71
C PRO A 111 0.99 7.22 -11.55
N MET A 112 0.73 6.59 -10.39
CA MET A 112 1.17 5.23 -10.08
C MET A 112 0.71 4.20 -11.12
N MET A 113 -0.53 4.30 -11.59
CA MET A 113 -1.06 3.40 -12.62
C MET A 113 -0.23 3.45 -13.91
N VAL A 114 0.19 4.64 -14.35
CA VAL A 114 1.03 4.82 -15.54
C VAL A 114 2.40 4.19 -15.32
N GLN A 115 2.98 4.34 -14.13
CA GLN A 115 4.24 3.69 -13.77
C GLN A 115 4.13 2.17 -13.88
N LEU A 116 3.06 1.55 -13.33
CA LEU A 116 2.84 0.10 -13.42
C LEU A 116 2.71 -0.39 -14.87
N LEU A 117 2.01 0.36 -15.73
CA LEU A 117 1.91 0.05 -17.15
C LEU A 117 3.29 0.13 -17.84
N ILE A 118 4.12 1.12 -17.52
CA ILE A 118 5.49 1.22 -18.04
C ILE A 118 6.33 0.02 -17.57
N TRP A 119 6.27 -0.33 -16.27
CA TRP A 119 6.99 -1.47 -15.74
C TRP A 119 6.60 -2.78 -16.43
N SER A 120 5.30 -3.04 -16.60
CA SER A 120 4.81 -4.29 -17.18
C SER A 120 4.97 -4.38 -18.70
N SER A 121 4.72 -3.28 -19.43
CA SER A 121 4.63 -3.32 -20.89
C SER A 121 5.91 -2.87 -21.60
N VAL A 122 6.85 -2.21 -20.90
CA VAL A 122 8.08 -1.70 -21.48
C VAL A 122 9.30 -2.35 -20.83
N VAL A 123 9.43 -2.27 -19.50
CA VAL A 123 10.64 -2.72 -18.80
C VAL A 123 10.67 -4.25 -18.65
N PHE A 124 9.58 -4.83 -18.20
CA PHE A 124 9.47 -6.28 -17.93
C PHE A 124 8.54 -6.99 -18.92
N VAL A 125 8.56 -6.58 -20.18
CA VAL A 125 7.67 -7.11 -21.24
C VAL A 125 7.76 -8.64 -21.41
N SER A 126 8.91 -9.23 -21.11
CA SER A 126 9.14 -10.69 -21.18
C SER A 126 8.69 -11.46 -19.94
N SER A 127 8.38 -10.76 -18.84
CA SER A 127 7.94 -11.40 -17.60
C SER A 127 6.43 -11.61 -17.61
N ARG A 128 6.01 -12.77 -17.11
CA ARG A 128 4.59 -13.10 -16.93
C ARG A 128 4.13 -13.06 -15.48
N ASN A 129 5.02 -12.70 -14.56
CA ASN A 129 4.67 -12.55 -13.15
C ASN A 129 4.29 -11.10 -12.82
N PHE A 130 3.08 -10.72 -13.23
CA PHE A 130 2.58 -9.36 -13.05
C PHE A 130 2.43 -8.95 -11.58
N THR A 131 2.18 -9.90 -10.68
CA THR A 131 2.15 -9.60 -9.24
C THR A 131 3.52 -9.15 -8.72
N GLN A 132 4.62 -9.81 -9.14
CA GLN A 132 5.97 -9.37 -8.76
C GLN A 132 6.32 -8.01 -9.38
N ILE A 133 5.94 -7.78 -10.64
CA ILE A 133 6.14 -6.46 -11.29
C ILE A 133 5.39 -5.38 -10.51
N GLY A 134 4.16 -5.66 -10.09
CA GLY A 134 3.37 -4.76 -9.27
C GLY A 134 4.03 -4.44 -7.92
N ILE A 135 4.54 -5.46 -7.22
CA ILE A 135 5.27 -5.29 -5.95
C ILE A 135 6.51 -4.41 -6.14
N LEU A 136 7.29 -4.66 -7.19
CA LEU A 136 8.47 -3.84 -7.52
C LEU A 136 8.09 -2.38 -7.82
N GLY A 137 7.08 -2.18 -8.67
CA GLY A 137 6.60 -0.84 -9.03
C GLY A 137 6.09 -0.05 -7.84
N LEU A 138 5.24 -0.69 -6.99
CA LEU A 138 4.75 -0.11 -5.74
C LEU A 138 5.89 0.20 -4.77
N GLY A 139 6.86 -0.71 -4.62
CA GLY A 139 8.00 -0.49 -3.74
C GLY A 139 8.91 0.64 -4.21
N ILE A 140 9.16 0.76 -5.52
CA ILE A 140 9.91 1.88 -6.09
C ILE A 140 9.15 3.21 -5.88
N ASN A 141 7.84 3.19 -6.06
CA ASN A 141 6.99 4.36 -5.82
C ASN A 141 7.03 4.76 -4.34
N SER A 142 6.76 3.82 -3.43
CA SER A 142 6.81 4.04 -1.99
C SER A 142 8.17 4.56 -1.51
N GLY A 143 9.28 4.09 -2.11
CA GLY A 143 10.63 4.55 -1.76
C GLY A 143 10.81 6.06 -1.87
N ALA A 144 10.16 6.70 -2.85
CA ALA A 144 10.19 8.15 -3.00
C ALA A 144 9.42 8.89 -1.89
N TYR A 145 8.27 8.34 -1.46
CA TYR A 145 7.48 8.89 -0.36
C TYR A 145 8.16 8.65 1.00
N VAL A 146 8.71 7.45 1.21
CA VAL A 146 9.46 7.12 2.43
C VAL A 146 10.71 8.01 2.56
N ALA A 147 11.44 8.28 1.46
CA ALA A 147 12.58 9.17 1.49
C ALA A 147 12.22 10.58 2.00
N GLU A 148 11.10 11.13 1.53
CA GLU A 148 10.62 12.43 1.99
C GLU A 148 10.09 12.37 3.43
N SER A 149 9.44 11.27 3.83
CA SER A 149 8.99 11.06 5.21
C SER A 149 10.16 10.99 6.19
N ILE A 150 11.26 10.29 5.82
CA ILE A 150 12.49 10.24 6.63
C ILE A 150 13.12 11.64 6.72
N ARG A 151 13.24 12.34 5.59
CA ARG A 151 13.79 13.69 5.58
C ARG A 151 12.94 14.66 6.41
N GLY A 152 11.61 14.60 6.28
CA GLY A 152 10.68 15.39 7.09
C GLY A 152 10.79 15.08 8.58
N GLY A 153 10.91 13.81 8.96
CA GLY A 153 11.10 13.40 10.35
C GLY A 153 12.44 13.87 10.95
N LEU A 154 13.52 13.85 10.16
CA LEU A 154 14.81 14.41 10.58
C LEU A 154 14.74 15.94 10.77
N MET A 155 14.04 16.64 9.88
CA MET A 155 13.85 18.10 9.96
C MET A 155 12.87 18.53 11.07
N ALA A 156 12.04 17.64 11.56
CA ALA A 156 11.12 17.90 12.68
C ALA A 156 11.82 17.94 14.04
N VAL A 157 13.04 17.40 14.13
CA VAL A 157 13.84 17.48 15.35
C VAL A 157 14.37 18.91 15.49
N ASP A 158 14.22 19.49 16.69
CA ASP A 158 14.72 20.83 16.99
C ASP A 158 16.22 20.94 16.71
N GLY A 159 16.61 21.98 15.95
CA GLY A 159 18.02 22.25 15.62
C GLY A 159 18.90 22.45 16.85
N GLY A 160 18.35 22.95 17.96
CA GLY A 160 19.02 23.06 19.24
C GLY A 160 19.55 21.74 19.81
N GLN A 161 18.95 20.59 19.40
CA GLN A 161 19.44 19.26 19.78
C GLN A 161 20.82 18.98 19.20
N MET A 162 21.08 19.44 17.97
CA MET A 162 22.40 19.32 17.36
C MET A 162 23.43 20.24 18.04
N GLU A 163 23.03 21.46 18.41
CA GLU A 163 23.87 22.42 19.11
C GLU A 163 24.20 21.92 20.53
N ALA A 164 23.20 21.41 21.26
CA ALA A 164 23.37 20.82 22.57
C ALA A 164 24.37 19.64 22.57
N GLY A 165 24.23 18.72 21.58
CA GLY A 165 25.16 17.62 21.41
C GLY A 165 26.59 18.09 21.18
N ARG A 166 26.81 19.10 20.35
CA ARG A 166 28.10 19.69 20.09
C ARG A 166 28.69 20.37 21.35
N SER A 167 27.85 21.05 22.12
CA SER A 167 28.25 21.70 23.39
C SER A 167 28.71 20.67 24.44
N LEU A 168 28.19 19.45 24.37
CA LEU A 168 28.60 18.32 25.19
C LEU A 168 29.88 17.61 24.66
N GLY A 169 30.47 18.12 23.57
CA GLY A 169 31.67 17.56 22.95
C GLY A 169 31.41 16.39 22.00
N LEU A 170 30.18 16.08 21.70
CA LEU A 170 29.85 15.03 20.73
C LEU A 170 30.16 15.51 19.30
N ASN A 171 30.74 14.63 18.49
CA ASN A 171 30.86 14.89 17.05
C ASN A 171 29.50 14.76 16.33
N TYR A 172 29.45 15.16 15.07
CA TYR A 172 28.22 15.12 14.27
C TYR A 172 27.58 13.73 14.23
N PHE A 173 28.40 12.69 14.04
CA PHE A 173 27.89 11.32 13.90
C PHE A 173 27.29 10.80 15.21
N ASP A 174 27.96 11.07 16.34
CA ASP A 174 27.46 10.68 17.66
C ASP A 174 26.17 11.43 18.02
N THR A 175 26.13 12.75 17.73
CA THR A 175 24.92 13.57 17.94
C THR A 175 23.76 13.04 17.11
N MET A 176 23.99 12.74 15.84
CA MET A 176 22.97 12.13 14.98
C MET A 176 22.49 10.79 15.54
N ARG A 177 23.40 9.89 15.89
CA ARG A 177 23.09 8.52 16.34
C ARG A 177 22.37 8.47 17.66
N PHE A 178 22.81 9.26 18.64
CA PHE A 178 22.33 9.15 20.02
C PHE A 178 21.24 10.15 20.38
N ILE A 179 21.11 11.27 19.65
CA ILE A 179 20.16 12.34 19.96
C ILE A 179 19.13 12.52 18.86
N VAL A 180 19.56 12.80 17.62
CA VAL A 180 18.65 13.21 16.54
C VAL A 180 17.86 12.03 15.97
N ILE A 181 18.52 10.93 15.58
CA ILE A 181 17.85 9.77 14.97
C ILE A 181 16.80 9.15 15.89
N PRO A 182 17.04 8.91 17.20
CA PRO A 182 16.02 8.37 18.08
C PRO A 182 14.77 9.25 18.19
N GLN A 183 14.93 10.57 18.13
CA GLN A 183 13.81 11.51 18.12
C GLN A 183 13.10 11.51 16.75
N ALA A 184 13.86 11.54 15.66
CA ALA A 184 13.29 11.49 14.30
C ALA A 184 12.48 10.22 14.05
N ILE A 185 12.91 9.06 14.54
CA ILE A 185 12.18 7.78 14.40
C ILE A 185 10.75 7.89 14.95
N LYS A 186 10.52 8.64 16.02
CA LYS A 186 9.19 8.84 16.59
C LYS A 186 8.24 9.56 15.62
N ALA A 187 8.75 10.44 14.77
CA ALA A 187 7.98 11.11 13.71
C ALA A 187 7.88 10.24 12.43
N ILE A 188 8.94 9.48 12.12
CA ILE A 188 9.02 8.64 10.92
C ILE A 188 8.09 7.41 11.01
N LEU A 189 8.05 6.73 12.15
CA LEU A 189 7.27 5.49 12.31
C LEU A 189 5.77 5.66 12.01
N PRO A 190 5.07 6.70 12.49
CA PRO A 190 3.69 6.96 12.11
C PRO A 190 3.52 7.18 10.59
N ALA A 191 4.46 7.91 9.97
CA ALA A 191 4.44 8.14 8.53
C ALA A 191 4.59 6.84 7.73
N LEU A 192 5.47 5.93 8.16
CA LEU A 192 5.62 4.60 7.55
C LEU A 192 4.38 3.73 7.76
N GLY A 193 3.74 3.82 8.92
CA GLY A 193 2.47 3.13 9.17
C GLY A 193 1.35 3.62 8.25
N ASN A 194 1.29 4.92 8.00
CA ASN A 194 0.34 5.49 7.05
C ASN A 194 0.67 5.07 5.60
N GLU A 195 1.95 5.01 5.23
CA GLU A 195 2.41 4.53 3.92
C GLU A 195 1.97 3.06 3.69
N PHE A 196 2.06 2.20 4.74
CA PHE A 196 1.52 0.84 4.67
C PHE A 196 0.03 0.81 4.32
N ILE A 197 -0.78 1.68 4.95
CA ILE A 197 -2.22 1.77 4.71
C ILE A 197 -2.52 2.27 3.29
N ILE A 198 -1.71 3.19 2.77
CA ILE A 198 -1.82 3.67 1.37
C ILE A 198 -1.50 2.52 0.41
N LEU A 199 -0.34 1.87 0.58
CA LEU A 199 0.08 0.73 -0.24
C LEU A 199 -0.95 -0.39 -0.25
N LEU A 200 -1.59 -0.69 0.90
CA LEU A 200 -2.61 -1.72 1.00
C LEU A 200 -3.78 -1.48 0.03
N LYS A 201 -4.17 -0.25 -0.17
CA LYS A 201 -5.21 0.13 -1.16
C LYS A 201 -4.65 0.15 -2.58
N ASP A 202 -3.43 0.64 -2.75
CA ASP A 202 -2.79 0.79 -4.05
C ASP A 202 -2.40 -0.55 -4.68
N THR A 203 -2.34 -1.65 -3.88
CA THR A 203 -2.20 -3.00 -4.45
C THR A 203 -3.29 -3.35 -5.44
N SER A 204 -4.49 -2.78 -5.33
CA SER A 204 -5.58 -2.96 -6.31
C SER A 204 -5.17 -2.57 -7.73
N LEU A 205 -4.23 -1.63 -7.90
CA LEU A 205 -3.69 -1.23 -9.19
C LEU A 205 -2.88 -2.35 -9.87
N ILE A 206 -2.39 -3.34 -9.12
CA ILE A 206 -1.68 -4.50 -9.67
C ILE A 206 -2.59 -5.31 -10.61
N THR A 207 -3.89 -5.33 -10.34
CA THR A 207 -4.89 -5.99 -11.20
C THR A 207 -4.94 -5.38 -12.60
N VAL A 208 -4.70 -4.08 -12.77
CA VAL A 208 -4.71 -3.39 -14.07
C VAL A 208 -3.65 -3.97 -15.03
N ILE A 209 -2.53 -4.42 -14.50
CA ILE A 209 -1.48 -5.09 -15.28
C ILE A 209 -1.63 -6.62 -15.34
N GLY A 210 -2.73 -7.18 -14.79
CA GLY A 210 -3.01 -8.62 -14.78
C GLY A 210 -2.43 -9.38 -13.58
N GLY A 211 -1.95 -8.68 -12.55
CA GLY A 211 -1.45 -9.31 -11.31
C GLY A 211 -2.59 -9.77 -10.41
N LYS A 212 -2.31 -10.79 -9.62
CA LYS A 212 -3.30 -11.42 -8.72
C LYS A 212 -3.29 -10.71 -7.38
N GLU A 213 -4.45 -10.28 -6.92
CA GLU A 213 -4.72 -9.75 -5.59
C GLU A 213 -6.26 -9.73 -5.34
N LEU A 214 -6.74 -9.01 -4.33
CA LEU A 214 -8.14 -9.06 -3.92
C LEU A 214 -9.14 -8.57 -5.01
N LEU A 215 -8.84 -7.48 -5.71
CA LEU A 215 -9.68 -6.98 -6.81
C LEU A 215 -9.68 -7.96 -8.00
N HIS A 216 -8.54 -8.60 -8.28
CA HIS A 216 -8.44 -9.62 -9.33
C HIS A 216 -9.36 -10.83 -9.04
N ALA A 217 -9.45 -11.26 -7.77
CA ALA A 217 -10.36 -12.30 -7.36
C ALA A 217 -11.83 -11.92 -7.65
N ALA A 218 -12.22 -10.69 -7.28
CA ALA A 218 -13.55 -10.18 -7.57
C ALA A 218 -13.84 -10.11 -9.07
N GLN A 219 -12.90 -9.59 -9.88
CA GLN A 219 -13.06 -9.53 -11.34
C GLN A 219 -13.23 -10.92 -11.97
N GLY A 220 -12.48 -11.91 -11.47
CA GLY A 220 -12.64 -13.31 -11.91
C GLY A 220 -14.03 -13.89 -11.59
N ILE A 221 -14.63 -13.50 -10.46
CA ILE A 221 -15.99 -13.88 -10.08
C ILE A 221 -17.00 -13.16 -10.96
N MET A 222 -16.84 -11.84 -11.14
CA MET A 222 -17.69 -11.03 -12.02
C MET A 222 -17.73 -11.59 -13.44
N GLY A 223 -16.58 -11.98 -14.00
CA GLY A 223 -16.50 -12.56 -15.35
C GLY A 223 -17.22 -13.90 -15.51
N ARG A 224 -17.44 -14.65 -14.40
CA ARG A 224 -18.14 -15.95 -14.41
C ARG A 224 -19.63 -15.82 -14.07
N THR A 225 -19.99 -14.83 -13.28
CA THR A 225 -21.37 -14.66 -12.78
C THR A 225 -22.16 -13.59 -13.53
N TYR A 226 -21.47 -12.73 -14.26
CA TYR A 226 -22.02 -11.51 -14.86
C TYR A 226 -22.70 -10.58 -13.83
N GLU A 227 -22.34 -10.74 -12.56
CA GLU A 227 -22.80 -9.94 -11.42
C GLU A 227 -21.64 -9.12 -10.86
N ALA A 228 -21.77 -7.79 -10.87
CA ALA A 228 -20.70 -6.89 -10.46
C ALA A 228 -20.90 -6.32 -9.05
N MET A 229 -22.16 -6.08 -8.66
CA MET A 229 -22.49 -5.34 -7.45
C MET A 229 -21.95 -6.04 -6.18
N PHE A 230 -22.27 -7.32 -6.01
CA PHE A 230 -21.88 -8.05 -4.79
C PHE A 230 -20.37 -8.28 -4.69
N PRO A 231 -19.65 -8.74 -5.74
CA PRO A 231 -18.20 -8.85 -5.66
C PRO A 231 -17.51 -7.51 -5.36
N LEU A 232 -17.91 -6.40 -6.00
CA LEU A 232 -17.28 -5.10 -5.79
C LEU A 232 -17.58 -4.52 -4.40
N ILE A 233 -18.84 -4.56 -3.95
CA ILE A 233 -19.19 -4.13 -2.60
C ILE A 233 -18.48 -5.02 -1.56
N GLY A 234 -18.42 -6.33 -1.81
CA GLY A 234 -17.74 -7.28 -0.95
C GLY A 234 -16.28 -6.92 -0.73
N ILE A 235 -15.52 -6.69 -1.82
CA ILE A 235 -14.11 -6.31 -1.67
C ILE A 235 -13.95 -4.91 -1.08
N ALA A 236 -14.85 -3.97 -1.37
CA ALA A 236 -14.83 -2.66 -0.74
C ALA A 236 -14.97 -2.77 0.79
N CYS A 237 -15.88 -3.62 1.27
CA CYS A 237 -16.01 -3.94 2.69
C CYS A 237 -14.76 -4.63 3.25
N MET A 238 -14.16 -5.58 2.51
CA MET A 238 -12.94 -6.28 2.94
C MET A 238 -11.76 -5.31 3.06
N TYR A 239 -11.53 -4.44 2.06
CA TYR A 239 -10.53 -3.38 2.14
C TYR A 239 -10.79 -2.43 3.31
N LEU A 240 -12.04 -2.02 3.52
CA LEU A 240 -12.41 -1.15 4.63
C LEU A 240 -12.07 -1.80 5.99
N VAL A 241 -12.42 -3.07 6.18
CA VAL A 241 -12.08 -3.81 7.41
C VAL A 241 -10.56 -3.89 7.61
N LEU A 242 -9.80 -4.22 6.57
CA LEU A 242 -8.34 -4.24 6.64
C LEU A 242 -7.77 -2.87 7.03
N VAL A 243 -8.22 -1.81 6.35
CA VAL A 243 -7.79 -0.42 6.66
C VAL A 243 -8.14 -0.04 8.10
N MET A 244 -9.33 -0.37 8.58
CA MET A 244 -9.73 -0.09 9.97
C MET A 244 -8.84 -0.81 10.99
N ILE A 245 -8.52 -2.09 10.74
CA ILE A 245 -7.62 -2.88 11.61
C ILE A 245 -6.24 -2.21 11.68
N PHE A 246 -5.63 -1.90 10.52
CA PHE A 246 -4.29 -1.30 10.49
C PHE A 246 -4.28 0.12 11.01
N THR A 247 -5.31 0.93 10.77
CA THR A 247 -5.45 2.27 11.36
C THR A 247 -5.54 2.21 12.89
N TRP A 248 -6.29 1.25 13.44
CA TRP A 248 -6.37 1.04 14.88
C TRP A 248 -5.02 0.61 15.49
N LEU A 249 -4.29 -0.30 14.80
CA LEU A 249 -2.94 -0.71 15.21
C LEU A 249 -1.97 0.47 15.17
N LEU A 250 -2.01 1.29 14.12
CA LEU A 250 -1.21 2.49 13.97
C LEU A 250 -1.51 3.51 15.09
N GLY A 251 -2.79 3.75 15.40
CA GLY A 251 -3.18 4.63 16.48
C GLY A 251 -2.72 4.16 17.88
N LYS A 252 -2.57 2.83 18.08
CA LYS A 252 -1.94 2.30 19.31
C LYS A 252 -0.43 2.58 19.34
N LEU A 253 0.25 2.42 18.20
CA LEU A 253 1.67 2.72 18.07
C LEU A 253 1.94 4.19 18.36
N GLU A 254 1.20 5.09 17.75
CA GLU A 254 1.33 6.54 17.96
C GLU A 254 1.15 6.94 19.42
N ARG A 255 0.14 6.38 20.09
CA ARG A 255 -0.08 6.62 21.53
C ARG A 255 1.10 6.20 22.39
N ARG A 256 1.72 5.05 22.10
CA ARG A 256 2.91 4.59 22.82
C ARG A 256 4.12 5.51 22.60
N LEU A 257 4.32 5.98 21.35
CA LEU A 257 5.42 6.89 21.03
C LEU A 257 5.28 8.22 21.75
N ARG A 258 4.07 8.81 21.78
CA ARG A 258 3.79 10.07 22.52
C ARG A 258 3.96 9.96 24.05
N GLN A 259 3.69 8.79 24.63
CA GLN A 259 3.90 8.59 26.07
C GLN A 259 5.38 8.59 26.44
N SER A 260 6.26 8.20 25.54
CA SER A 260 7.73 8.24 25.73
C SER A 260 8.30 9.67 25.77
N ASP A 261 7.57 10.68 25.26
CA ASP A 261 8.01 12.09 25.26
C ASP A 261 7.63 12.84 26.56
N ARG A 262 6.73 12.25 27.34
CA ARG A 262 6.28 12.86 28.62
C ARG A 262 7.07 12.39 29.86
N ARG A 263 8.02 11.51 29.65
CA ARG A 263 8.97 11.04 30.69
C ARG A 263 10.36 11.60 30.44
#